data_b83358446b262780753625db186b9df0
#
_entry.id   b83358446b262780753625db186b9df0
#
_cell.length_a   1.000
_cell.length_b   1.000
_cell.length_c   1.000
_cell.angle_alpha   90.00
_cell.angle_beta   90.00
_cell.angle_gamma   90.00
#
_symmetry.space_group_name_H-M   'P 1'
#
loop_
_entity.id
_entity.type
_entity.pdbx_description
1 polymer ?
#
loop_
_entity_poly.entity_id
_entity_poly.type
_entity_poly.pdbx_seq_one_letter_code
_entity_poly.pdbx_strand_id
1 'polypeptide(L)'
;MKVKFIKAVESGDLVSVRLFIANELLLDPRGKSFTEMKNFAEAKFDNLYDSDNAKSYSSVKTDWNEELLFSIKNDLDDNFSKEKLAVYESVAKYVLKDKAEELDKEEASRSARTTKTSNSENTGRTQRRSNKKLS
;
A
#
# COMPACT_ATOMS: atom_id res chain seq x y z
N MET A 1 -3.26 -10.02 -1.72
CA MET A 1 -3.66 -9.52 -0.38
C MET A 1 -2.98 -10.38 0.68
N LYS A 2 -2.57 -9.78 1.79
CA LYS A 2 -1.78 -10.47 2.81
C LYS A 2 -2.59 -11.54 3.55
N VAL A 3 -1.98 -12.70 3.73
CA VAL A 3 -2.64 -13.84 4.39
C VAL A 3 -3.06 -13.50 5.82
N LYS A 4 -2.18 -12.83 6.57
CA LYS A 4 -2.49 -12.46 7.96
C LYS A 4 -3.67 -11.51 8.06
N PHE A 5 -3.80 -10.61 7.09
CA PHE A 5 -4.94 -9.70 7.02
C PHE A 5 -6.24 -10.46 6.77
N ILE A 6 -6.23 -11.38 5.81
CA ILE A 6 -7.40 -12.21 5.50
C ILE A 6 -7.82 -13.01 6.72
N LYS A 7 -6.86 -13.59 7.44
CA LYS A 7 -7.13 -14.36 8.66
C LYS A 7 -7.74 -13.48 9.75
N ALA A 8 -7.26 -12.25 9.89
CA ALA A 8 -7.82 -11.32 10.87
C ALA A 8 -9.27 -11.00 10.53
N VAL A 9 -9.58 -10.79 9.25
CA VAL A 9 -10.96 -10.55 8.80
C VAL A 9 -11.83 -11.77 9.09
N GLU A 10 -11.35 -12.96 8.75
CA GLU A 10 -12.11 -14.20 8.94
C GLU A 10 -12.39 -14.50 10.41
N SER A 11 -11.46 -14.14 11.29
CA SER A 11 -11.62 -14.35 12.72
C SER A 11 -12.42 -13.24 13.42
N GLY A 12 -12.78 -12.19 12.68
CA GLY A 12 -13.52 -11.08 13.26
C GLY A 12 -12.69 -10.16 14.13
N ASP A 13 -11.37 -10.16 13.95
CA ASP A 13 -10.44 -9.36 14.75
C ASP A 13 -10.38 -7.93 14.20
N LEU A 14 -11.35 -7.13 14.58
CA LEU A 14 -11.54 -5.78 14.05
C LEU A 14 -10.33 -4.87 14.35
N VAL A 15 -9.74 -4.99 15.52
CA VAL A 15 -8.59 -4.17 15.91
C VAL A 15 -7.41 -4.44 14.97
N SER A 16 -7.11 -5.72 14.72
CA SER A 16 -6.02 -6.09 13.81
C SER A 16 -6.32 -5.67 12.37
N VAL A 17 -7.57 -5.82 11.94
CA VAL A 17 -7.98 -5.43 10.59
C VAL A 17 -7.74 -3.94 10.36
N ARG A 18 -8.16 -3.11 11.31
CA ARG A 18 -7.97 -1.66 11.23
C ARG A 18 -6.48 -1.29 11.20
N LEU A 19 -5.69 -1.96 12.02
CA LEU A 19 -4.25 -1.71 12.08
C LEU A 19 -3.56 -2.10 10.78
N PHE A 20 -3.92 -3.25 10.20
CA PHE A 20 -3.36 -3.69 8.91
C PHE A 20 -3.66 -2.68 7.81
N ILE A 21 -4.89 -2.17 7.76
CA ILE A 21 -5.29 -1.19 6.74
C ILE A 21 -4.44 0.09 6.88
N ALA A 22 -4.32 0.61 8.09
CA ALA A 22 -3.55 1.83 8.32
C ALA A 22 -2.06 1.64 8.00
N ASN A 23 -1.49 0.50 8.41
CA ASN A 23 -0.07 0.22 8.16
C ASN A 23 0.24 0.01 6.68
N GLU A 24 -0.70 -0.53 5.93
CA GLU A 24 -0.48 -0.79 4.51
C GLU A 24 -0.14 0.49 3.74
N LEU A 25 -0.76 1.59 4.10
CA LEU A 25 -0.52 2.87 3.45
C LEU A 25 0.90 3.39 3.69
N LEU A 26 1.49 3.04 4.84
CA LEU A 26 2.89 3.38 5.13
C LEU A 26 3.85 2.50 4.33
N LEU A 27 3.47 1.25 4.07
CA LEU A 27 4.30 0.33 3.28
C LEU A 27 4.22 0.63 1.80
N ASP A 28 3.03 1.00 1.32
CA ASP A 28 2.82 1.31 -0.10
C ASP A 28 1.88 2.51 -0.23
N PRO A 29 2.45 3.74 -0.20
CA PRO A 29 1.63 4.95 -0.27
C PRO A 29 0.99 5.20 -1.63
N ARG A 30 1.23 4.35 -2.62
CA ARG A 30 0.50 4.43 -3.90
C ARG A 30 -0.99 4.18 -3.68
N GLY A 31 -1.32 3.39 -2.64
CA GLY A 31 -2.69 3.26 -2.16
C GLY A 31 -3.51 2.15 -2.80
N LYS A 32 -2.98 1.41 -3.76
CA LYS A 32 -3.74 0.35 -4.42
C LYS A 32 -4.06 -0.79 -3.45
N SER A 33 -3.03 -1.32 -2.77
CA SER A 33 -3.22 -2.41 -1.80
C SER A 33 -4.04 -1.94 -0.60
N PHE A 34 -3.82 -0.71 -0.14
CA PHE A 34 -4.62 -0.11 0.92
C PHE A 34 -6.11 -0.11 0.54
N THR A 35 -6.43 0.32 -0.69
CA THR A 35 -7.82 0.38 -1.16
C THR A 35 -8.43 -1.02 -1.26
N GLU A 36 -7.67 -1.99 -1.77
CA GLU A 36 -8.14 -3.38 -1.87
C GLU A 36 -8.47 -3.96 -0.50
N MET A 37 -7.58 -3.75 0.48
CA MET A 37 -7.78 -4.24 1.84
C MET A 37 -8.98 -3.55 2.49
N LYS A 38 -9.08 -2.23 2.31
CA LYS A 38 -10.20 -1.45 2.84
C LYS A 38 -11.54 -1.95 2.29
N ASN A 39 -11.61 -2.15 0.98
CA ASN A 39 -12.83 -2.63 0.33
C ASN A 39 -13.20 -4.03 0.79
N PHE A 40 -12.22 -4.90 0.94
CA PHE A 40 -12.43 -6.27 1.42
C PHE A 40 -13.02 -6.25 2.83
N ALA A 41 -12.46 -5.43 3.71
CA ALA A 41 -12.94 -5.31 5.08
C ALA A 41 -14.33 -4.69 5.14
N GLU A 42 -14.61 -3.68 4.31
CA GLU A 42 -15.94 -3.05 4.26
C GLU A 42 -17.02 -4.05 3.90
N ALA A 43 -16.71 -5.01 3.04
CA ALA A 43 -17.67 -6.04 2.64
C ALA A 43 -17.92 -7.06 3.76
N LYS A 44 -17.01 -7.19 4.71
CA LYS A 44 -17.10 -8.21 5.77
C LYS A 44 -17.54 -7.67 7.12
N PHE A 45 -17.38 -6.38 7.39
CA PHE A 45 -17.69 -5.77 8.68
C PHE A 45 -18.67 -4.63 8.49
N ASP A 46 -19.81 -4.70 9.16
CA ASP A 46 -20.77 -3.58 9.20
C ASP A 46 -20.25 -2.47 10.09
N ASN A 47 -19.38 -2.79 11.05
CA ASN A 47 -18.90 -1.86 12.06
C ASN A 47 -17.41 -1.56 11.89
N LEU A 48 -16.91 -1.60 10.63
CA LEU A 48 -15.50 -1.30 10.36
C LEU A 48 -15.12 0.10 10.83
N TYR A 49 -16.02 1.06 10.65
CA TYR A 49 -15.76 2.46 10.98
C TYR A 49 -16.51 2.90 12.21
N ASP A 50 -15.83 3.72 13.03
CA ASP A 50 -16.47 4.44 14.13
C ASP A 50 -17.11 5.71 13.60
N SER A 51 -18.04 6.28 14.38
CA SER A 51 -18.56 7.63 14.09
C SER A 51 -17.42 8.62 14.30
N ASP A 52 -17.27 9.58 13.37
CA ASP A 52 -16.18 10.54 13.44
C ASP A 52 -16.28 11.43 14.67
N ASN A 53 -15.16 11.62 15.36
CA ASN A 53 -15.11 12.45 16.56
C ASN A 53 -14.90 13.94 16.25
N ALA A 54 -14.99 14.31 14.97
CA ALA A 54 -14.91 15.69 14.49
C ALA A 54 -13.53 16.36 14.73
N LYS A 55 -12.49 15.56 14.98
CA LYS A 55 -11.15 16.12 15.08
C LYS A 55 -10.69 16.56 13.70
N SER A 56 -10.20 17.80 13.61
CA SER A 56 -9.77 18.35 12.33
C SER A 56 -8.25 18.50 12.28
N TYR A 57 -7.73 18.51 11.07
CA TYR A 57 -6.31 18.62 10.78
C TYR A 57 -6.10 19.72 9.75
N SER A 58 -4.88 20.23 9.67
CA SER A 58 -4.59 21.28 8.69
C SER A 58 -4.85 20.78 7.27
N SER A 59 -5.53 21.65 6.48
CA SER A 59 -5.74 21.39 5.06
C SER A 59 -4.63 22.01 4.20
N VAL A 60 -3.67 22.68 4.84
CA VAL A 60 -2.56 23.34 4.15
C VAL A 60 -1.44 22.34 3.97
N LYS A 61 -1.13 21.99 2.72
CA LYS A 61 -0.15 20.94 2.41
C LYS A 61 1.25 21.24 2.92
N THR A 62 1.61 22.51 3.06
CA THR A 62 2.93 22.87 3.61
C THR A 62 3.07 22.49 5.07
N ASP A 63 1.95 22.23 5.78
CA ASP A 63 1.97 21.73 7.15
C ASP A 63 2.07 20.21 7.24
N TRP A 64 1.91 19.53 6.10
CA TRP A 64 1.88 18.06 6.08
C TRP A 64 3.29 17.49 6.10
N ASN A 65 3.60 16.74 7.14
CA ASN A 65 4.89 16.12 7.35
C ASN A 65 4.70 14.76 8.03
N GLU A 66 5.79 14.06 8.29
CA GLU A 66 5.74 12.73 8.91
C GLU A 66 5.15 12.79 10.31
N GLU A 67 5.45 13.84 11.06
CA GLU A 67 4.91 14.01 12.41
C GLU A 67 3.38 14.06 12.39
N LEU A 68 2.81 14.84 11.48
CA LEU A 68 1.36 14.91 11.32
C LEU A 68 0.81 13.56 10.88
N LEU A 69 1.46 12.90 9.93
CA LEU A 69 1.02 11.61 9.42
C LEU A 69 0.91 10.58 10.55
N PHE A 70 1.94 10.48 11.40
CA PHE A 70 1.91 9.52 12.50
C PHE A 70 0.95 9.94 13.61
N SER A 71 0.74 11.23 13.79
CA SER A 71 -0.28 11.73 14.71
C SER A 71 -1.67 11.30 14.30
N ILE A 72 -1.99 11.40 13.00
CA ILE A 72 -3.29 10.96 12.48
C ILE A 72 -3.43 9.45 12.63
N LYS A 73 -2.34 8.71 12.35
CA LYS A 73 -2.35 7.26 12.51
C LYS A 73 -2.67 6.86 13.95
N ASN A 74 -2.09 7.54 14.92
CA ASN A 74 -2.38 7.29 16.34
C ASN A 74 -3.82 7.62 16.68
N ASP A 75 -4.35 8.71 16.11
CA ASP A 75 -5.76 9.08 16.33
C ASP A 75 -6.71 8.04 15.77
N LEU A 76 -6.33 7.35 14.69
CA LEU A 76 -7.13 6.27 14.13
C LEU A 76 -7.26 5.08 15.09
N ASP A 77 -6.29 4.87 15.98
CA ASP A 77 -6.39 3.81 16.99
C ASP A 77 -7.53 4.10 17.97
N ASP A 78 -7.80 5.37 18.27
CA ASP A 78 -8.87 5.77 19.17
C ASP A 78 -10.19 5.99 18.45
N ASN A 79 -10.14 6.41 17.19
CA ASN A 79 -11.33 6.73 16.42
C ASN A 79 -11.08 6.41 14.95
N PHE A 80 -11.47 5.20 14.55
CA PHE A 80 -11.28 4.73 13.17
C PHE A 80 -12.51 5.16 12.35
N SER A 81 -12.59 6.44 12.01
CA SER A 81 -13.68 6.97 11.22
C SER A 81 -13.30 7.00 9.75
N LYS A 82 -14.31 6.92 8.90
CA LYS A 82 -14.12 6.98 7.45
C LYS A 82 -13.51 8.31 7.04
N GLU A 83 -13.97 9.38 7.66
CA GLU A 83 -13.51 10.75 7.41
C GLU A 83 -12.03 10.91 7.77
N LYS A 84 -11.65 10.41 8.95
CA LYS A 84 -10.27 10.50 9.42
C LYS A 84 -9.35 9.65 8.55
N LEU A 85 -9.81 8.47 8.14
CA LEU A 85 -9.03 7.60 7.27
C LEU A 85 -8.78 8.26 5.91
N ALA A 86 -9.76 9.01 5.39
CA ALA A 86 -9.59 9.74 4.13
C ALA A 86 -8.52 10.82 4.25
N VAL A 87 -8.50 11.55 5.37
CA VAL A 87 -7.46 12.56 5.62
C VAL A 87 -6.09 11.88 5.73
N TYR A 88 -6.03 10.77 6.46
CA TYR A 88 -4.80 9.98 6.62
C TYR A 88 -4.25 9.56 5.25
N GLU A 89 -5.11 9.07 4.38
CA GLU A 89 -4.72 8.67 3.03
C GLU A 89 -4.13 9.85 2.25
N SER A 90 -4.78 11.01 2.29
CA SER A 90 -4.32 12.20 1.57
C SER A 90 -2.95 12.65 2.08
N VAL A 91 -2.79 12.70 3.40
CA VAL A 91 -1.53 13.13 4.01
C VAL A 91 -0.41 12.13 3.69
N ALA A 92 -0.69 10.83 3.77
CA ALA A 92 0.31 9.80 3.48
C ALA A 92 0.79 9.89 2.03
N LYS A 93 -0.13 10.05 1.09
CA LYS A 93 0.24 10.15 -0.34
C LYS A 93 1.10 11.37 -0.62
N TYR A 94 0.85 12.46 0.09
CA TYR A 94 1.64 13.68 -0.07
C TYR A 94 3.01 13.53 0.60
N VAL A 95 3.03 13.13 1.86
CA VAL A 95 4.26 13.06 2.66
C VAL A 95 5.20 11.98 2.12
N LEU A 96 4.65 10.86 1.68
CA LEU A 96 5.42 9.70 1.22
C LEU A 96 5.48 9.57 -0.30
N LYS A 97 5.28 10.67 -1.02
CA LYS A 97 5.25 10.65 -2.49
C LYS A 97 6.56 10.14 -3.11
N ASP A 98 7.69 10.43 -2.48
CA ASP A 98 8.98 9.96 -2.98
C ASP A 98 9.09 8.44 -2.87
N LYS A 99 8.58 7.87 -1.79
CA LYS A 99 8.52 6.42 -1.61
C LYS A 99 7.63 5.78 -2.66
N ALA A 100 6.50 6.41 -2.99
CA ALA A 100 5.59 5.93 -4.02
C ALA A 100 6.28 5.88 -5.38
N GLU A 101 7.01 6.93 -5.72
CA GLU A 101 7.78 6.99 -6.98
C GLU A 101 8.84 5.91 -7.03
N GLU A 102 9.52 5.69 -5.91
CA GLU A 102 10.55 4.66 -5.80
C GLU A 102 9.98 3.27 -6.06
N LEU A 103 8.81 2.97 -5.47
CA LEU A 103 8.14 1.70 -5.68
C LEU A 103 7.70 1.51 -7.12
N ASP A 104 7.22 2.56 -7.77
CA ASP A 104 6.86 2.51 -9.19
C ASP A 104 8.07 2.22 -10.07
N LYS A 105 9.21 2.82 -9.76
CA LYS A 105 10.45 2.59 -10.50
C LYS A 105 10.94 1.16 -10.33
N GLU A 106 10.88 0.62 -9.12
CA GLU A 106 11.27 -0.75 -8.84
C GLU A 106 10.40 -1.73 -9.59
N GLU A 107 9.10 -1.49 -9.61
CA GLU A 107 8.15 -2.35 -10.31
C GLU A 107 8.38 -2.33 -11.82
N ALA A 108 8.58 -1.16 -12.40
CA ALA A 108 8.88 -1.01 -13.83
C ALA A 108 10.18 -1.70 -14.19
N SER A 109 11.20 -1.58 -13.34
CA SER A 109 12.50 -2.22 -13.55
C SER A 109 12.38 -3.75 -13.52
N ARG A 110 11.62 -4.29 -12.56
CA ARG A 110 11.39 -5.74 -12.48
C ARG A 110 10.65 -6.27 -13.69
N SER A 111 9.63 -5.55 -14.15
CA SER A 111 8.86 -5.93 -15.33
C SER A 111 9.72 -5.96 -16.58
N ALA A 112 10.59 -4.95 -16.74
CA ALA A 112 11.49 -4.87 -17.88
C ALA A 112 12.48 -6.03 -17.86
N ARG A 113 13.05 -6.38 -16.71
CA ARG A 113 13.97 -7.49 -16.59
C ARG A 113 13.31 -8.83 -16.90
N THR A 114 12.08 -9.01 -16.39
CA THR A 114 11.33 -10.25 -16.64
C THR A 114 11.03 -10.43 -18.14
N THR A 115 10.60 -9.37 -18.81
CA THR A 115 10.34 -9.38 -20.24
C THR A 115 11.59 -9.76 -21.02
N LYS A 116 12.72 -9.15 -20.66
CA LYS A 116 14.00 -9.40 -21.31
C LYS A 116 14.40 -10.87 -21.17
N THR A 117 14.27 -11.43 -19.98
CA THR A 117 14.60 -12.83 -19.70
C THR A 117 13.76 -13.78 -20.52
N SER A 118 12.48 -13.51 -20.64
CA SER A 118 11.55 -14.33 -21.43
C SER A 118 11.96 -14.42 -22.90
N ASN A 119 12.43 -13.35 -23.45
CA ASN A 119 12.82 -13.28 -24.86
C ASN A 119 14.12 -13.98 -25.15
N SER A 120 15.00 -14.10 -24.24
CA SER A 120 16.30 -14.71 -24.45
C SER A 120 16.29 -16.19 -24.34
N GLU A 121 15.76 -17.13 -24.60
CA GLU A 121 15.80 -18.46 -24.49
C GLU A 121 15.91 -19.30 -25.22
N ASN A 122 16.43 -18.91 -25.70
CA ASN A 122 16.64 -19.39 -26.05
C ASN A 122 17.29 -19.62 -26.33
N THR A 123 17.59 -19.37 -26.57
CA THR A 123 18.34 -19.12 -26.41
C THR A 123 18.98 -19.17 -26.24
N GLY A 124 19.42 -19.49 -26.72
CA GLY A 124 20.10 -18.99 -26.11
C GLY A 124 20.55 -19.32 -26.18
N ARG A 125 20.85 -19.91 -26.48
CA ARG A 125 21.43 -19.93 -26.34
C ARG A 125 21.96 -19.95 -26.51
N THR A 126 21.67 -20.11 -26.97
CA THR A 126 22.35 -19.84 -26.94
C THR A 126 22.93 -19.79 -27.15
N GLN A 127 22.90 -20.08 -27.55
CA GLN A 127 23.65 -19.65 -27.47
C GLN A 127 24.14 -19.72 -27.60
N ARG A 128 24.14 -20.38 -27.86
CA ARG A 128 24.88 -20.24 -27.84
C ARG A 128 25.29 -20.40 -28.07
N ARG A 129 25.43 -20.83 -28.33
CA ARG A 129 26.04 -20.75 -28.42
C ARG A 129 26.51 -20.73 -28.69
N SER A 130 25.69 -20.63 -29.17
CA SER A 130 26.26 -20.32 -29.01
C SER A 130 26.76 -20.35 -29.27
N ASN A 131 27.10 -20.82 -29.99
CA ASN A 131 27.82 -20.49 -29.85
C ASN A 131 28.12 -20.43 -30.17
N LYS A 132 27.33 -20.42 -30.30
CA LYS A 132 27.76 -20.02 -30.24
C LYS A 132 27.97 -19.84 -30.46
N LYS A 133 27.66 -20.03 -31.01
CA LYS A 133 28.01 -19.57 -30.85
C LYS A 133 28.16 -19.39 -30.95
N LEU A 134 27.95 -19.53 -31.53
CA LEU A 134 28.21 -19.04 -31.11
C LEU A 134 28.17 -18.92 -31.08
N SER A 135 27.96 -19.29 -31.74
CA SER A 135 28.01 -18.73 -31.22
C SER A 135 28.21 -18.77 -31.20
#